data_83e34f82354b0ba8345d5ca63d034aba
#
_entry.id   83e34f82354b0ba8345d5ca63d034aba
#
_cell.length_a   1.000
_cell.length_b   1.000
_cell.length_c   1.000
_cell.angle_alpha   90.00
_cell.angle_beta   90.00
_cell.angle_gamma   90.00
#
_symmetry.space_group_name_H-M   'P 1'
#
loop_
_entity.id
_entity.type
_entity.pdbx_description
1 polymer ?
#
loop_
_entity_poly.entity_id
_entity_poly.type
_entity_poly.pdbx_seq_one_letter_code
_entity_poly.pdbx_strand_id
1 'polypeptide(L)'
;PKAEDRTYHPAYKRKVKREAREAQEAAIARARAKSSIRVKPGHELIAGRNPVAEAARASVPIERVFILDNVKDDRVEEVVRLASAMGAPVYEVTRRDLDVATDGAVHQGVAIEVRGYEYADASDLIAGSLQQLGHPLLVALDQVTDPHNLGAVLRSAGAFGADGVIIPERRSAGVNTTAWKV
;
A
#
# COMPACT_ATOMS: atom_id res chain seq x y z
N PRO A 1 -36.33 1.33 27.04
CA PRO A 1 -35.33 0.88 26.07
C PRO A 1 -34.54 2.08 25.55
N LYS A 2 -33.22 1.99 25.56
CA LYS A 2 -32.34 3.07 25.05
C LYS A 2 -32.60 3.27 23.54
N ALA A 3 -32.26 4.45 23.03
CA ALA A 3 -32.43 4.77 21.61
C ALA A 3 -31.70 3.76 20.69
N GLU A 4 -30.57 3.22 21.16
CA GLU A 4 -29.77 2.22 20.50
C GLU A 4 -30.39 0.82 20.38
N ASP A 5 -31.50 0.55 21.09
CA ASP A 5 -32.21 -0.75 21.08
C ASP A 5 -33.47 -0.72 20.22
N ARG A 6 -33.82 0.44 19.65
CA ARG A 6 -35.01 0.60 18.80
C ARG A 6 -34.62 0.45 17.33
N THR A 7 -35.05 -0.62 16.66
CA THR A 7 -34.67 -1.00 15.28
C THR A 7 -34.87 0.09 14.21
N TYR A 8 -35.84 0.97 14.40
CA TYR A 8 -36.16 2.09 13.50
C TYR A 8 -35.34 3.36 13.79
N HIS A 9 -34.64 3.42 14.93
CA HIS A 9 -33.88 4.61 15.32
C HIS A 9 -32.50 4.69 14.62
N PRO A 10 -32.04 5.87 14.14
CA PRO A 10 -30.72 6.02 13.50
C PRO A 10 -29.57 5.53 14.38
N ALA A 11 -29.68 5.64 15.70
CA ALA A 11 -28.66 5.13 16.63
C ALA A 11 -28.53 3.60 16.57
N TYR A 12 -29.62 2.86 16.38
CA TYR A 12 -29.61 1.41 16.18
C TYR A 12 -28.80 1.03 14.93
N LYS A 13 -29.09 1.70 13.80
CA LYS A 13 -28.35 1.46 12.55
C LYS A 13 -26.84 1.74 12.69
N ARG A 14 -26.49 2.80 13.44
CA ARG A 14 -25.06 3.11 13.73
C ARG A 14 -24.42 2.05 14.62
N LYS A 15 -25.14 1.58 15.66
CA LYS A 15 -24.67 0.50 16.54
C LYS A 15 -24.42 -0.78 15.75
N VAL A 16 -25.39 -1.24 14.96
CA VAL A 16 -25.26 -2.46 14.14
C VAL A 16 -24.10 -2.35 13.16
N LYS A 17 -23.93 -1.18 12.50
CA LYS A 17 -22.81 -0.94 11.57
C LYS A 17 -21.46 -0.98 12.30
N ARG A 18 -21.37 -0.42 13.52
CA ARG A 18 -20.16 -0.46 14.34
C ARG A 18 -19.82 -1.88 14.76
N GLU A 19 -20.81 -2.62 15.31
CA GLU A 19 -20.62 -4.00 15.73
C GLU A 19 -20.23 -4.93 14.58
N ALA A 20 -20.84 -4.75 13.41
CA ALA A 20 -20.45 -5.49 12.20
C ALA A 20 -19.01 -5.19 11.77
N ARG A 21 -18.57 -3.92 11.85
CA ARG A 21 -17.20 -3.52 11.56
C ARG A 21 -16.22 -4.12 12.57
N GLU A 22 -16.50 -4.02 13.86
CA GLU A 22 -15.67 -4.61 14.92
C GLU A 22 -15.55 -6.14 14.79
N ALA A 23 -16.66 -6.82 14.45
CA ALA A 23 -16.66 -8.25 14.19
C ALA A 23 -15.81 -8.61 12.95
N GLN A 24 -15.89 -7.81 11.90
CA GLN A 24 -15.08 -7.99 10.69
C GLN A 24 -13.60 -7.76 10.98
N GLU A 25 -13.24 -6.69 11.69
CA GLU A 25 -11.86 -6.40 12.10
C GLU A 25 -11.29 -7.54 12.98
N ALA A 26 -12.09 -8.05 13.92
CA ALA A 26 -11.69 -9.19 14.76
C ALA A 26 -11.51 -10.49 13.95
N ALA A 27 -12.36 -10.74 12.95
CA ALA A 27 -12.23 -11.89 12.06
C ALA A 27 -10.96 -11.80 11.20
N ILE A 28 -10.66 -10.63 10.65
CA ILE A 28 -9.42 -10.35 9.90
C ILE A 28 -8.19 -10.56 10.80
N ALA A 29 -8.20 -10.03 12.03
CA ALA A 29 -7.11 -10.19 12.98
C ALA A 29 -6.85 -11.68 13.32
N ARG A 30 -7.93 -12.48 13.53
CA ARG A 30 -7.81 -13.93 13.74
C ARG A 30 -7.27 -14.68 12.51
N ALA A 31 -7.68 -14.28 11.32
CA ALA A 31 -7.19 -14.86 10.08
C ALA A 31 -5.72 -14.54 9.87
N ARG A 32 -5.31 -13.27 10.06
CA ARG A 32 -3.90 -12.85 10.04
C ARG A 32 -3.04 -13.63 11.03
N ALA A 33 -3.57 -13.89 12.23
CA ALA A 33 -2.86 -14.70 13.22
C ALA A 33 -2.58 -16.15 12.75
N LYS A 34 -3.33 -16.65 11.78
CA LYS A 34 -3.17 -18.01 11.21
C LYS A 34 -2.43 -18.02 9.86
N SER A 35 -2.17 -16.88 9.25
CA SER A 35 -1.40 -16.80 8.01
C SER A 35 0.07 -17.11 8.26
N SER A 36 0.72 -17.78 7.29
CA SER A 36 2.17 -17.99 7.30
C SER A 36 2.94 -16.69 7.03
N ILE A 37 2.30 -15.69 6.39
CA ILE A 37 2.92 -14.41 6.08
C ILE A 37 2.82 -13.47 7.28
N ARG A 38 3.98 -13.09 7.81
CA ARG A 38 4.13 -12.08 8.86
C ARG A 38 4.90 -10.89 8.29
N VAL A 39 4.20 -9.80 8.01
CA VAL A 39 4.83 -8.54 7.57
C VAL A 39 5.55 -7.92 8.75
N LYS A 40 6.79 -7.47 8.54
CA LYS A 40 7.58 -6.83 9.61
C LYS A 40 6.96 -5.48 9.97
N PRO A 41 7.10 -5.01 11.22
CA PRO A 41 6.70 -3.64 11.59
C PRO A 41 7.40 -2.61 10.69
N GLY A 42 6.66 -1.61 10.24
CA GLY A 42 7.18 -0.58 9.33
C GLY A 42 7.37 -1.03 7.87
N HIS A 43 6.89 -2.24 7.52
CA HIS A 43 6.87 -2.73 6.14
C HIS A 43 5.44 -2.82 5.62
N GLU A 44 5.32 -2.83 4.30
CA GLU A 44 4.06 -2.94 3.58
C GLU A 44 4.12 -4.04 2.52
N LEU A 45 2.95 -4.54 2.12
CA LEU A 45 2.83 -5.48 1.00
C LEU A 45 2.31 -4.75 -0.24
N ILE A 46 3.07 -4.81 -1.33
CA ILE A 46 2.59 -4.48 -2.67
C ILE A 46 2.11 -5.77 -3.31
N ALA A 47 0.86 -5.81 -3.79
CA ALA A 47 0.25 -7.01 -4.35
C ALA A 47 -0.31 -6.76 -5.76
N GLY A 48 -0.23 -7.79 -6.61
CA GLY A 48 -0.68 -7.77 -7.99
C GLY A 48 0.49 -7.70 -8.98
N ARG A 49 0.33 -8.35 -10.15
CA ARG A 49 1.42 -8.54 -11.12
C ARG A 49 2.01 -7.24 -11.63
N ASN A 50 1.16 -6.26 -12.00
CA ASN A 50 1.63 -4.98 -12.52
C ASN A 50 2.33 -4.13 -11.44
N PRO A 51 1.73 -3.85 -10.27
CA PRO A 51 2.38 -3.06 -9.22
C PRO A 51 3.71 -3.67 -8.76
N VAL A 52 3.76 -4.99 -8.63
CA VAL A 52 4.97 -5.70 -8.20
C VAL A 52 6.08 -5.61 -9.25
N ALA A 53 5.73 -5.78 -10.54
CA ALA A 53 6.70 -5.64 -11.63
C ALA A 53 7.22 -4.19 -11.76
N GLU A 54 6.34 -3.20 -11.64
CA GLU A 54 6.73 -1.78 -11.65
C GLU A 54 7.67 -1.44 -10.49
N ALA A 55 7.35 -1.89 -9.27
CA ALA A 55 8.21 -1.69 -8.11
C ALA A 55 9.60 -2.32 -8.30
N ALA A 56 9.66 -3.55 -8.83
CA ALA A 56 10.93 -4.24 -9.10
C ALA A 56 11.78 -3.53 -10.17
N ARG A 57 11.15 -3.05 -11.25
CA ARG A 57 11.83 -2.27 -12.31
C ARG A 57 12.30 -0.91 -11.82
N ALA A 58 11.56 -0.28 -10.92
CA ALA A 58 11.94 0.97 -10.27
C ALA A 58 13.02 0.78 -9.19
N SER A 59 13.55 -0.45 -9.03
CA SER A 59 14.56 -0.79 -8.02
C SER A 59 14.14 -0.49 -6.59
N VAL A 60 12.84 -0.57 -6.30
CA VAL A 60 12.34 -0.48 -4.92
C VAL A 60 12.97 -1.63 -4.12
N PRO A 61 13.57 -1.36 -2.95
CA PRO A 61 14.18 -2.40 -2.14
C PRO A 61 13.15 -3.44 -1.71
N ILE A 62 13.25 -4.65 -2.28
CA ILE A 62 12.36 -5.77 -1.96
C ILE A 62 12.98 -6.56 -0.82
N GLU A 63 12.25 -6.73 0.26
CA GLU A 63 12.67 -7.50 1.44
C GLU A 63 12.34 -8.99 1.29
N ARG A 64 11.15 -9.30 0.76
CA ARG A 64 10.67 -10.68 0.51
C ARG A 64 9.69 -10.71 -0.65
N VAL A 65 9.68 -11.82 -1.36
CA VAL A 65 8.69 -12.12 -2.41
C VAL A 65 7.81 -13.29 -1.96
N PHE A 66 6.52 -13.17 -2.15
CA PHE A 66 5.54 -14.22 -1.90
C PHE A 66 4.82 -14.57 -3.20
N ILE A 67 4.87 -15.81 -3.62
CA ILE A 67 4.24 -16.31 -4.84
C ILE A 67 3.35 -17.51 -4.53
N LEU A 68 2.28 -17.67 -5.29
CA LEU A 68 1.53 -18.92 -5.29
C LEU A 68 2.32 -19.99 -6.02
N ASP A 69 2.19 -21.23 -5.56
CA ASP A 69 2.66 -22.39 -6.30
C ASP A 69 2.05 -22.42 -7.73
N ASN A 70 2.88 -22.77 -8.70
CA ASN A 70 2.51 -22.90 -10.13
C ASN A 70 2.01 -21.61 -10.83
N VAL A 71 2.35 -20.43 -10.37
CA VAL A 71 2.10 -19.19 -11.13
C VAL A 71 3.09 -19.12 -12.30
N LYS A 72 2.55 -19.31 -13.53
CA LYS A 72 3.28 -19.11 -14.78
C LYS A 72 2.87 -17.76 -15.38
N ASP A 73 3.72 -16.75 -15.21
CA ASP A 73 3.50 -15.40 -15.76
C ASP A 73 4.86 -14.74 -15.89
N ASP A 74 5.17 -14.22 -17.07
CA ASP A 74 6.48 -13.62 -17.40
C ASP A 74 6.85 -12.48 -16.45
N ARG A 75 5.87 -11.70 -15.98
CA ARG A 75 6.08 -10.61 -15.02
C ARG A 75 6.46 -11.13 -13.65
N VAL A 76 5.86 -12.22 -13.20
CA VAL A 76 6.22 -12.86 -11.93
C VAL A 76 7.62 -13.44 -12.02
N GLU A 77 7.97 -14.08 -13.12
CA GLU A 77 9.33 -14.58 -13.35
C GLU A 77 10.36 -13.43 -13.38
N GLU A 78 10.04 -12.32 -14.03
CA GLU A 78 10.87 -11.11 -14.02
C GLU A 78 11.09 -10.59 -12.59
N VAL A 79 10.02 -10.48 -11.80
CA VAL A 79 10.08 -10.05 -10.40
C VAL A 79 10.96 -10.97 -9.57
N VAL A 80 10.76 -12.28 -9.68
CA VAL A 80 11.58 -13.26 -8.96
C VAL A 80 13.07 -13.11 -9.34
N ARG A 81 13.37 -12.94 -10.62
CA ARG A 81 14.74 -12.72 -11.09
C ARG A 81 15.34 -11.43 -10.53
N LEU A 82 14.61 -10.30 -10.60
CA LEU A 82 15.11 -9.01 -10.09
C LEU A 82 15.27 -9.02 -8.58
N ALA A 83 14.29 -9.55 -7.85
CA ALA A 83 14.34 -9.66 -6.39
C ALA A 83 15.48 -10.59 -5.92
N SER A 84 15.68 -11.72 -6.60
CA SER A 84 16.79 -12.63 -6.30
C SER A 84 18.16 -11.98 -6.56
N ALA A 85 18.28 -11.15 -7.60
CA ALA A 85 19.49 -10.38 -7.85
C ALA A 85 19.80 -9.35 -6.75
N MET A 86 18.75 -8.84 -6.05
CA MET A 86 18.87 -7.98 -4.88
C MET A 86 19.05 -8.77 -3.56
N GLY A 87 19.08 -10.12 -3.62
CA GLY A 87 19.23 -10.98 -2.44
C GLY A 87 17.93 -11.20 -1.66
N ALA A 88 16.78 -10.80 -2.20
CA ALA A 88 15.49 -10.99 -1.55
C ALA A 88 15.04 -12.46 -1.65
N PRO A 89 14.68 -13.11 -0.52
CA PRO A 89 14.17 -14.48 -0.54
C PRO A 89 12.77 -14.56 -1.15
N VAL A 90 12.52 -15.66 -1.85
CA VAL A 90 11.24 -15.98 -2.46
C VAL A 90 10.57 -17.11 -1.67
N TYR A 91 9.31 -16.91 -1.31
CA TYR A 91 8.50 -17.87 -0.57
C TYR A 91 7.29 -18.31 -1.38
N GLU A 92 7.13 -19.61 -1.51
CA GLU A 92 5.88 -20.19 -1.99
C GLU A 92 4.86 -20.21 -0.86
N VAL A 93 3.66 -19.69 -1.13
CA VAL A 93 2.60 -19.53 -0.14
C VAL A 93 1.25 -19.96 -0.70
N THR A 94 0.29 -20.23 0.18
CA THR A 94 -1.06 -20.58 -0.26
C THR A 94 -1.85 -19.32 -0.68
N ARG A 95 -2.89 -19.51 -1.52
CA ARG A 95 -3.82 -18.43 -1.86
C ARG A 95 -4.42 -17.78 -0.61
N ARG A 96 -4.80 -18.60 0.37
CA ARG A 96 -5.34 -18.13 1.64
C ARG A 96 -4.37 -17.21 2.39
N ASP A 97 -3.09 -17.56 2.40
CA ASP A 97 -2.08 -16.73 3.06
C ASP A 97 -1.97 -15.35 2.40
N LEU A 98 -1.98 -15.30 1.05
CA LEU A 98 -1.99 -14.04 0.31
C LEU A 98 -3.29 -13.25 0.53
N ASP A 99 -4.46 -13.89 0.41
CA ASP A 99 -5.76 -13.23 0.66
C ASP A 99 -5.78 -12.57 2.04
N VAL A 100 -5.30 -13.27 3.07
CA VAL A 100 -5.25 -12.76 4.44
C VAL A 100 -4.21 -11.64 4.60
N ALA A 101 -3.02 -11.82 4.05
CA ALA A 101 -1.94 -10.84 4.20
C ALA A 101 -2.22 -9.53 3.46
N THR A 102 -2.96 -9.60 2.36
CA THR A 102 -3.32 -8.44 1.52
C THR A 102 -4.71 -7.86 1.84
N ASP A 103 -5.37 -8.31 2.93
CA ASP A 103 -6.74 -7.93 3.30
C ASP A 103 -7.76 -8.15 2.17
N GLY A 104 -7.62 -9.25 1.42
CA GLY A 104 -8.48 -9.58 0.30
C GLY A 104 -8.27 -8.72 -0.96
N ALA A 105 -7.19 -7.96 -1.03
CA ALA A 105 -6.85 -7.23 -2.24
C ALA A 105 -6.53 -8.19 -3.41
N VAL A 106 -6.74 -7.71 -4.64
CA VAL A 106 -6.44 -8.51 -5.85
C VAL A 106 -4.94 -8.68 -5.99
N HIS A 107 -4.41 -9.81 -5.49
CA HIS A 107 -2.97 -10.11 -5.49
C HIS A 107 -2.49 -10.87 -6.74
N GLN A 108 -3.37 -11.44 -7.53
CA GLN A 108 -3.03 -12.17 -8.78
C GLN A 108 -1.91 -13.22 -8.64
N GLY A 109 -1.74 -13.77 -7.44
CA GLY A 109 -0.75 -14.80 -7.13
C GLY A 109 0.63 -14.31 -6.73
N VAL A 110 0.84 -13.01 -6.57
CA VAL A 110 2.12 -12.43 -6.18
C VAL A 110 1.97 -11.23 -5.24
N ALA A 111 2.85 -11.14 -4.26
CA ALA A 111 3.04 -9.96 -3.43
C ALA A 111 4.53 -9.82 -3.07
N ILE A 112 4.97 -8.60 -2.84
CA ILE A 112 6.31 -8.30 -2.32
C ILE A 112 6.19 -7.52 -1.01
N GLU A 113 7.09 -7.76 -0.10
CA GLU A 113 7.26 -6.95 1.09
C GLU A 113 8.33 -5.91 0.82
N VAL A 114 8.01 -4.67 1.10
CA VAL A 114 8.90 -3.51 0.97
C VAL A 114 8.89 -2.72 2.29
N ARG A 115 9.90 -1.90 2.51
CA ARG A 115 9.84 -0.93 3.61
C ARG A 115 8.73 0.07 3.36
N GLY A 116 8.06 0.51 4.43
CA GLY A 116 7.10 1.59 4.34
C GLY A 116 7.76 2.85 3.78
N TYR A 117 6.96 3.69 3.13
CA TYR A 117 7.45 4.92 2.53
C TYR A 117 7.97 5.87 3.61
N GLU A 118 9.20 6.34 3.46
CA GLU A 118 9.82 7.34 4.34
C GLU A 118 9.63 8.73 3.73
N TYR A 119 8.98 9.61 4.49
CA TYR A 119 8.73 10.97 4.06
C TYR A 119 9.93 11.87 4.34
N ALA A 120 10.29 12.70 3.37
CA ALA A 120 11.23 13.80 3.60
C ALA A 120 10.56 14.94 4.36
N ASP A 121 11.33 15.72 5.10
CA ASP A 121 10.84 16.98 5.66
C ASP A 121 10.57 18.00 4.54
N ALA A 122 9.45 18.71 4.64
CA ALA A 122 9.04 19.65 3.60
C ALA A 122 10.02 20.83 3.46
N SER A 123 10.64 21.27 4.55
CA SER A 123 11.63 22.35 4.54
C SER A 123 12.90 21.92 3.82
N ASP A 124 13.35 20.69 4.06
CA ASP A 124 14.53 20.11 3.41
C ASP A 124 14.29 19.92 1.92
N LEU A 125 13.09 19.43 1.54
CA LEU A 125 12.67 19.29 0.15
C LEU A 125 12.69 20.64 -0.58
N ILE A 126 12.08 21.68 0.00
CA ILE A 126 12.04 23.02 -0.58
C ILE A 126 13.46 23.59 -0.73
N ALA A 127 14.27 23.50 0.34
CA ALA A 127 15.64 24.00 0.31
C ALA A 127 16.50 23.28 -0.74
N GLY A 128 16.36 21.96 -0.87
CA GLY A 128 17.04 21.15 -1.87
C GLY A 128 16.63 21.51 -3.30
N SER A 129 15.34 21.69 -3.54
CA SER A 129 14.80 22.06 -4.86
C SER A 129 15.29 23.44 -5.31
N LEU A 130 15.41 24.41 -4.41
CA LEU A 130 15.92 25.74 -4.73
C LEU A 130 17.42 25.79 -5.04
N GLN A 131 18.19 24.76 -4.67
CA GLN A 131 19.62 24.67 -4.97
C GLN A 131 19.89 24.06 -6.35
N GLN A 132 18.90 23.44 -6.98
CA GLN A 132 19.04 22.85 -8.29
C GLN A 132 19.04 23.92 -9.39
N LEU A 133 19.78 23.66 -10.48
CA LEU A 133 19.76 24.52 -11.66
C LEU A 133 18.43 24.33 -12.40
N GLY A 134 17.58 25.36 -12.40
CA GLY A 134 16.30 25.33 -13.10
C GLY A 134 15.19 26.04 -12.32
N HIS A 135 13.97 25.72 -12.71
CA HIS A 135 12.76 26.23 -12.03
C HIS A 135 12.16 25.07 -11.22
N PRO A 136 12.24 25.08 -9.89
CA PRO A 136 11.69 24.00 -9.08
C PRO A 136 10.17 23.93 -9.23
N LEU A 137 9.66 22.70 -9.43
CA LEU A 137 8.25 22.40 -9.47
C LEU A 137 7.86 21.58 -8.23
N LEU A 138 7.16 22.20 -7.31
CA LEU A 138 6.62 21.55 -6.12
C LEU A 138 5.10 21.52 -6.20
N VAL A 139 4.51 20.38 -5.88
CA VAL A 139 3.05 20.19 -5.82
C VAL A 139 2.65 20.09 -4.35
N ALA A 140 1.78 20.96 -3.89
CA ALA A 140 1.21 20.89 -2.54
C ALA A 140 -0.26 20.44 -2.62
N LEU A 141 -0.61 19.42 -1.84
CA LEU A 141 -1.97 18.89 -1.77
C LEU A 141 -2.61 19.29 -0.45
N ASP A 142 -3.89 19.63 -0.49
CA ASP A 142 -4.70 19.87 0.70
C ASP A 142 -5.92 18.93 0.68
N GLN A 143 -6.15 18.23 1.80
CA GLN A 143 -7.31 17.37 2.06
C GLN A 143 -7.55 16.26 1.01
N VAL A 144 -6.52 15.77 0.34
CA VAL A 144 -6.63 14.57 -0.51
C VAL A 144 -6.65 13.34 0.40
N THR A 145 -7.83 12.77 0.63
CA THR A 145 -8.05 11.68 1.59
C THR A 145 -8.14 10.30 0.93
N ASP A 146 -8.30 10.23 -0.39
CA ASP A 146 -8.34 8.99 -1.14
C ASP A 146 -6.93 8.63 -1.66
N PRO A 147 -6.38 7.46 -1.25
CA PRO A 147 -5.09 7.00 -1.72
C PRO A 147 -4.99 6.80 -3.25
N HIS A 148 -6.09 6.47 -3.93
CA HIS A 148 -6.09 6.38 -5.40
C HIS A 148 -5.85 7.75 -6.04
N ASN A 149 -6.51 8.79 -5.53
CA ASN A 149 -6.31 10.15 -6.02
C ASN A 149 -4.88 10.62 -5.72
N LEU A 150 -4.34 10.31 -4.54
CA LEU A 150 -2.94 10.60 -4.22
C LEU A 150 -1.99 9.91 -5.21
N GLY A 151 -2.18 8.62 -5.48
CA GLY A 151 -1.36 7.87 -6.44
C GLY A 151 -1.41 8.48 -7.84
N ALA A 152 -2.59 8.87 -8.32
CA ALA A 152 -2.76 9.52 -9.62
C ALA A 152 -2.01 10.87 -9.69
N VAL A 153 -2.04 11.67 -8.62
CA VAL A 153 -1.29 12.93 -8.54
C VAL A 153 0.21 12.67 -8.53
N LEU A 154 0.69 11.71 -7.71
CA LEU A 154 2.11 11.35 -7.64
C LEU A 154 2.65 10.90 -9.01
N ARG A 155 1.90 10.06 -9.73
CA ARG A 155 2.26 9.63 -11.09
C ARG A 155 2.33 10.82 -12.05
N SER A 156 1.35 11.71 -12.00
CA SER A 156 1.33 12.91 -12.85
C SER A 156 2.48 13.86 -12.49
N ALA A 157 2.71 14.12 -11.22
CA ALA A 157 3.81 14.96 -10.75
C ALA A 157 5.17 14.42 -11.25
N GLY A 158 5.39 13.10 -11.12
CA GLY A 158 6.61 12.47 -11.65
C GLY A 158 6.73 12.60 -13.17
N ALA A 159 5.63 12.42 -13.93
CA ALA A 159 5.63 12.56 -15.38
C ALA A 159 5.94 14.00 -15.86
N PHE A 160 5.56 15.01 -15.06
CA PHE A 160 5.88 16.43 -15.32
C PHE A 160 7.21 16.88 -14.72
N GLY A 161 7.98 15.97 -14.10
CA GLY A 161 9.28 16.29 -13.52
C GLY A 161 9.19 17.16 -12.27
N ALA A 162 8.15 17.00 -11.45
CA ALA A 162 8.08 17.68 -10.18
C ALA A 162 9.19 17.18 -9.23
N ASP A 163 9.83 18.14 -8.52
CA ASP A 163 10.88 17.86 -7.54
C ASP A 163 10.32 17.21 -6.28
N GLY A 164 9.04 17.40 -6.01
CA GLY A 164 8.36 16.75 -4.90
C GLY A 164 6.88 17.09 -4.77
N VAL A 165 6.22 16.27 -3.93
CA VAL A 165 4.81 16.45 -3.57
C VAL A 165 4.71 16.58 -2.06
N ILE A 166 4.14 17.67 -1.59
CA ILE A 166 3.93 17.97 -0.18
C ILE A 166 2.50 17.60 0.19
N ILE A 167 2.34 16.78 1.21
CA ILE A 167 1.03 16.37 1.74
C ILE A 167 0.93 16.73 3.24
N PRO A 168 -0.28 17.03 3.75
CA PRO A 168 -0.45 17.25 5.18
C PRO A 168 -0.21 15.97 5.98
N GLU A 169 0.40 16.08 7.15
CA GLU A 169 0.59 14.92 8.06
C GLU A 169 -0.75 14.34 8.55
N ARG A 170 -1.77 15.20 8.65
CA ARG A 170 -3.08 14.80 9.17
C ARG A 170 -4.18 15.09 8.15
N ARG A 171 -5.24 14.27 8.18
CA ARG A 171 -6.44 14.38 7.33
C ARG A 171 -6.12 14.29 5.83
N SER A 172 -5.08 13.54 5.48
CA SER A 172 -4.73 13.23 4.11
C SER A 172 -4.46 11.73 3.93
N ALA A 173 -4.51 11.26 2.69
CA ALA A 173 -4.02 9.93 2.35
C ALA A 173 -2.50 9.92 2.45
N GLY A 174 -1.95 8.78 2.91
CA GLY A 174 -0.52 8.51 2.84
C GLY A 174 -0.16 7.64 1.63
N VAL A 175 1.12 7.61 1.31
CA VAL A 175 1.68 6.68 0.31
C VAL A 175 1.65 5.28 0.90
N ASN A 176 0.68 4.49 0.48
CA ASN A 176 0.44 3.12 0.90
C ASN A 176 0.26 2.20 -0.30
N THR A 177 0.00 0.92 -0.04
CA THR A 177 -0.21 -0.09 -1.09
C THR A 177 -1.31 0.25 -2.09
N THR A 178 -2.30 1.06 -1.70
CA THR A 178 -3.38 1.50 -2.60
C THR A 178 -2.88 2.60 -3.54
N ALA A 179 -2.09 3.56 -3.04
CA ALA A 179 -1.46 4.60 -3.86
C ALA A 179 -0.46 4.00 -4.86
N TRP A 180 0.25 2.93 -4.50
CA TRP A 180 1.17 2.20 -5.39
C TRP A 180 0.48 1.50 -6.59
N LYS A 181 -0.83 1.26 -6.53
CA LYS A 181 -1.57 0.55 -7.58
C LYS A 181 -2.06 1.45 -8.71
N VAL A 182 -1.89 2.74 -8.60
CA VAL A 182 -2.27 3.76 -9.57
C VAL A 182 -1.06 4.16 -10.41
#